data_e0de1365db8dd0c162c84c657f72b27b
#
_entry.id   e0de1365db8dd0c162c84c657f72b27b
#
_cell.length_a   1.000
_cell.length_b   1.000
_cell.length_c   1.000
_cell.angle_alpha   90.00
_cell.angle_beta   90.00
_cell.angle_gamma   90.00
#
_symmetry.space_group_name_H-M   'P 1'
#
loop_
_entity.id
_entity.type
_entity.pdbx_description
1 polymer ?
#
loop_
_entity_poly.entity_id
_entity_poly.type
_entity_poly.pdbx_seq_one_letter_code
_entity_poly.pdbx_strand_id
1 'polypeptide(L)'
;MQPFNSLNKELLALRKQTGEICRLFNKSPSKGNLKRIKELFAQCGEGVIIESGFHCDYGNQIAIGDRSFININCTVLDAPISEGAISIGDDCLIGPNVQLLTVSHAVNPTQRLNKENFAAPITIDNNVWIGAGAIILAGVCIGDNSVIGAGSVVTKNVEADTVVAGNPAREIRTL
;
A
#
# COMPACT_ATOMS: atom_id res chain seq x y z
N MET A 1 0.34 16.14 4.84
CA MET A 1 1.23 15.50 3.85
C MET A 1 2.56 16.20 3.86
N GLN A 2 3.65 15.45 3.79
CA GLN A 2 5.03 15.96 3.79
C GLN A 2 5.59 15.95 2.38
N PRO A 3 6.29 17.04 1.95
CA PRO A 3 6.93 17.09 0.64
C PRO A 3 8.20 16.24 0.62
N PHE A 4 8.50 15.64 -0.53
CA PHE A 4 9.75 14.94 -0.78
C PHE A 4 10.18 15.03 -2.24
N ASN A 5 11.49 14.90 -2.48
CA ASN A 5 12.05 14.94 -3.83
C ASN A 5 12.35 13.51 -4.31
N SER A 6 11.53 12.99 -5.22
CA SER A 6 11.70 11.67 -5.82
C SER A 6 12.81 11.57 -6.88
N LEU A 7 13.41 12.71 -7.27
CA LEU A 7 14.43 12.78 -8.32
C LEU A 7 15.88 12.71 -7.79
N ASN A 8 16.06 12.50 -6.49
CA ASN A 8 17.36 12.21 -5.90
C ASN A 8 17.96 10.95 -6.53
N LYS A 9 19.26 10.98 -6.89
CA LYS A 9 19.94 9.88 -7.58
C LYS A 9 19.90 8.56 -6.80
N GLU A 10 20.03 8.62 -5.47
CA GLU A 10 19.99 7.44 -4.61
C GLU A 10 18.60 6.81 -4.60
N LEU A 11 17.55 7.63 -4.50
CA LEU A 11 16.17 7.19 -4.52
C LEU A 11 15.78 6.62 -5.89
N LEU A 12 16.25 7.22 -6.98
CA LEU A 12 16.05 6.68 -8.32
C LEU A 12 16.73 5.30 -8.49
N ALA A 13 17.93 5.13 -7.95
CA ALA A 13 18.64 3.85 -7.97
C ALA A 13 17.91 2.79 -7.14
N LEU A 14 17.46 3.14 -5.93
CA LEU A 14 16.69 2.24 -5.07
C LEU A 14 15.39 1.80 -5.74
N ARG A 15 14.59 2.75 -6.26
CA ARG A 15 13.34 2.44 -6.97
C ARG A 15 13.56 1.56 -8.20
N LYS A 16 14.64 1.78 -8.93
CA LYS A 16 15.01 0.92 -10.05
C LYS A 16 15.30 -0.50 -9.59
N GLN A 17 16.10 -0.68 -8.53
CA GLN A 17 16.44 -1.98 -7.96
C GLN A 17 15.17 -2.70 -7.46
N THR A 18 14.31 -2.03 -6.71
CA THR A 18 13.04 -2.56 -6.24
C THR A 18 12.16 -3.02 -7.41
N GLY A 19 12.01 -2.18 -8.44
CA GLY A 19 11.26 -2.53 -9.64
C GLY A 19 11.83 -3.74 -10.40
N GLU A 20 13.15 -3.96 -10.37
CA GLU A 20 13.77 -5.18 -10.93
C GLU A 20 13.41 -6.43 -10.14
N ILE A 21 13.42 -6.34 -8.81
CA ILE A 21 13.03 -7.45 -7.92
C ILE A 21 11.54 -7.78 -8.12
N CYS A 22 10.65 -6.77 -8.16
CA CYS A 22 9.23 -6.97 -8.45
C CYS A 22 9.01 -7.65 -9.82
N ARG A 23 9.70 -7.20 -10.87
CA ARG A 23 9.60 -7.81 -12.21
C ARG A 23 10.05 -9.27 -12.22
N LEU A 24 11.14 -9.60 -11.53
CA LEU A 24 11.63 -10.97 -11.43
C LEU A 24 10.62 -11.87 -10.72
N PHE A 25 10.06 -11.42 -9.60
CA PHE A 25 9.03 -12.15 -8.88
C PHE A 25 7.78 -12.36 -9.75
N ASN A 26 7.29 -11.32 -10.39
CA ASN A 26 6.08 -11.37 -11.22
C ASN A 26 6.24 -12.28 -12.45
N LYS A 27 7.45 -12.35 -13.02
CA LYS A 27 7.76 -13.27 -14.13
C LYS A 27 7.89 -14.72 -13.67
N SER A 28 8.40 -14.93 -12.47
CA SER A 28 8.66 -16.27 -11.91
C SER A 28 8.40 -16.25 -10.40
N PRO A 29 7.16 -16.50 -9.94
CA PRO A 29 6.78 -16.42 -8.53
C PRO A 29 7.27 -17.65 -7.73
N SER A 30 8.58 -17.81 -7.69
CA SER A 30 9.25 -18.86 -6.91
C SER A 30 9.43 -18.43 -5.45
N LYS A 31 9.62 -19.41 -4.54
CA LYS A 31 9.94 -19.13 -3.12
C LYS A 31 11.16 -18.21 -2.97
N GLY A 32 12.19 -18.37 -3.83
CA GLY A 32 13.39 -17.54 -3.79
C GLY A 32 13.13 -16.09 -4.20
N ASN A 33 12.31 -15.86 -5.23
CA ASN A 33 11.94 -14.51 -5.64
C ASN A 33 10.96 -13.86 -4.66
N LEU A 34 10.04 -14.61 -4.06
CA LEU A 34 9.19 -14.13 -2.97
C LEU A 34 10.02 -13.70 -1.75
N LYS A 35 11.06 -14.46 -1.40
CA LYS A 35 11.97 -14.08 -0.32
C LYS A 35 12.62 -12.71 -0.59
N ARG A 36 13.06 -12.46 -1.83
CA ARG A 36 13.63 -11.16 -2.22
C ARG A 36 12.63 -10.01 -2.10
N ILE A 37 11.35 -10.23 -2.41
CA ILE A 37 10.29 -9.23 -2.19
C ILE A 37 10.18 -8.92 -0.70
N LYS A 38 10.10 -9.95 0.16
CA LYS A 38 9.99 -9.77 1.60
C LYS A 38 11.21 -9.07 2.22
N GLU A 39 12.41 -9.30 1.68
CA GLU A 39 13.65 -8.64 2.10
C GLU A 39 13.72 -7.14 1.72
N LEU A 40 12.85 -6.64 0.84
CA LEU A 40 12.73 -5.21 0.57
C LEU A 40 12.04 -4.47 1.72
N PHE A 41 11.18 -5.15 2.48
CA PHE A 41 10.30 -4.51 3.44
C PHE A 41 11.03 -4.14 4.73
N ALA A 42 10.58 -3.06 5.37
CA ALA A 42 11.03 -2.69 6.70
C ALA A 42 10.75 -3.79 7.72
N GLN A 43 9.59 -4.45 7.56
CA GLN A 43 9.19 -5.60 8.37
C GLN A 43 8.28 -6.52 7.55
N CYS A 44 8.45 -7.82 7.71
CA CYS A 44 7.53 -8.82 7.17
C CYS A 44 7.37 -9.97 8.17
N GLY A 45 6.14 -10.13 8.66
CA GLY A 45 5.77 -11.14 9.63
C GLY A 45 5.80 -12.57 9.09
N GLU A 46 5.51 -13.52 9.98
CA GLU A 46 5.44 -14.93 9.64
C GLU A 46 4.15 -15.26 8.88
N GLY A 47 4.19 -16.24 8.00
CA GLY A 47 3.02 -16.71 7.26
C GLY A 47 2.46 -15.72 6.22
N VAL A 48 3.13 -14.59 5.97
CA VAL A 48 2.70 -13.64 4.93
C VAL A 48 2.75 -14.29 3.56
N ILE A 49 1.68 -14.14 2.79
CA ILE A 49 1.57 -14.60 1.40
C ILE A 49 1.42 -13.40 0.49
N ILE A 50 2.19 -13.37 -0.59
CA ILE A 50 2.11 -12.33 -1.62
C ILE A 50 2.02 -13.02 -2.97
N GLU A 51 0.97 -12.73 -3.71
CA GLU A 51 0.74 -13.26 -5.04
C GLU A 51 1.44 -12.42 -6.13
N SER A 52 1.56 -13.00 -7.33
CA SER A 52 2.21 -12.33 -8.46
C SER A 52 1.45 -11.08 -8.94
N GLY A 53 2.16 -10.19 -9.64
CA GLY A 53 1.64 -8.88 -10.00
C GLY A 53 1.84 -7.83 -8.90
N PHE A 54 2.53 -8.18 -7.81
CA PHE A 54 2.87 -7.24 -6.75
C PHE A 54 3.82 -6.16 -7.25
N HIS A 55 3.55 -4.92 -6.85
CA HIS A 55 4.40 -3.77 -7.16
C HIS A 55 4.51 -2.83 -5.97
N CYS A 56 5.73 -2.36 -5.68
CA CYS A 56 6.01 -1.27 -4.75
C CYS A 56 7.10 -0.35 -5.32
N ASP A 57 7.22 0.86 -4.81
CA ASP A 57 8.22 1.81 -5.28
C ASP A 57 9.59 1.61 -4.61
N TYR A 58 9.64 1.57 -3.28
CA TYR A 58 10.89 1.46 -2.53
C TYR A 58 10.96 0.19 -1.67
N GLY A 59 9.84 -0.20 -1.07
CA GLY A 59 9.71 -1.36 -0.19
C GLY A 59 10.14 -1.07 1.25
N ASN A 60 11.15 -0.26 1.46
CA ASN A 60 11.76 -0.03 2.77
C ASN A 60 10.90 0.78 3.76
N GLN A 61 9.73 1.23 3.34
CA GLN A 61 8.72 1.87 4.18
C GLN A 61 7.44 1.02 4.28
N ILE A 62 7.51 -0.26 3.92
CA ILE A 62 6.40 -1.21 4.03
C ILE A 62 6.64 -2.14 5.22
N ALA A 63 5.66 -2.24 6.11
CA ALA A 63 5.60 -3.21 7.18
C ALA A 63 4.33 -4.06 7.05
N ILE A 64 4.46 -5.38 7.19
CA ILE A 64 3.35 -6.32 7.10
C ILE A 64 3.41 -7.26 8.29
N GLY A 65 2.31 -7.38 9.02
CA GLY A 65 2.12 -8.29 10.15
C GLY A 65 1.99 -9.75 9.76
N ASP A 66 1.77 -10.59 10.73
CA ASP A 66 1.70 -12.04 10.56
C ASP A 66 0.46 -12.48 9.78
N ARG A 67 0.56 -13.59 9.04
CA ARG A 67 -0.55 -14.30 8.36
C ARG A 67 -1.37 -13.47 7.38
N SER A 68 -0.91 -12.26 7.05
CA SER A 68 -1.59 -11.40 6.09
C SER A 68 -1.39 -11.88 4.64
N PHE A 69 -2.44 -11.72 3.83
CA PHE A 69 -2.48 -12.17 2.44
C PHE A 69 -2.64 -10.98 1.48
N ILE A 70 -1.73 -10.84 0.55
CA ILE A 70 -1.78 -9.86 -0.55
C ILE A 70 -2.02 -10.62 -1.85
N ASN A 71 -3.19 -10.42 -2.43
CA ASN A 71 -3.64 -11.10 -3.65
C ASN A 71 -2.97 -10.53 -4.91
N ILE A 72 -3.30 -11.09 -6.07
CA ILE A 72 -2.70 -10.76 -7.37
C ILE A 72 -2.85 -9.28 -7.75
N ASN A 73 -1.84 -8.77 -8.45
CA ASN A 73 -1.83 -7.43 -9.07
C ASN A 73 -2.03 -6.28 -8.08
N CYS A 74 -1.58 -6.41 -6.85
CA CYS A 74 -1.64 -5.32 -5.88
C CYS A 74 -0.50 -4.30 -6.09
N THR A 75 -0.85 -3.01 -5.93
CA THR A 75 0.09 -1.89 -5.98
C THR A 75 0.19 -1.26 -4.60
N VAL A 76 1.38 -1.29 -4.01
CA VAL A 76 1.67 -0.77 -2.67
C VAL A 76 2.73 0.32 -2.80
N LEU A 77 2.28 1.55 -3.11
CA LEU A 77 3.13 2.70 -3.40
C LEU A 77 3.56 3.40 -2.11
N ASP A 78 4.69 2.96 -1.57
CA ASP A 78 5.37 3.61 -0.46
C ASP A 78 6.20 4.81 -0.94
N ALA A 79 6.45 5.79 -0.07
CA ALA A 79 7.37 6.89 -0.32
C ALA A 79 8.64 6.73 0.53
N PRO A 80 9.78 7.33 0.11
CA PRO A 80 11.08 7.09 0.74
C PRO A 80 11.30 7.92 2.04
N ILE A 81 10.23 8.29 2.69
CA ILE A 81 10.20 9.05 3.96
C ILE A 81 9.22 8.38 4.92
N SER A 82 9.38 8.61 6.22
CA SER A 82 8.52 8.00 7.25
C SER A 82 7.03 8.27 7.04
N GLU A 83 6.70 9.46 6.55
CA GLU A 83 5.31 9.85 6.23
C GLU A 83 4.76 9.15 4.97
N GLY A 84 5.60 8.43 4.26
CA GLY A 84 5.21 7.58 3.14
C GLY A 84 5.11 6.10 3.50
N ALA A 85 5.12 5.77 4.79
CA ALA A 85 5.05 4.39 5.26
C ALA A 85 3.68 3.77 5.03
N ILE A 86 3.69 2.46 4.78
CA ILE A 86 2.50 1.62 4.70
C ILE A 86 2.64 0.53 5.75
N SER A 87 1.72 0.51 6.71
CA SER A 87 1.64 -0.50 7.74
C SER A 87 0.39 -1.35 7.54
N ILE A 88 0.56 -2.66 7.47
CA ILE A 88 -0.52 -3.65 7.39
C ILE A 88 -0.37 -4.56 8.60
N GLY A 89 -1.41 -4.69 9.39
CA GLY A 89 -1.45 -5.52 10.60
C GLY A 89 -1.49 -7.01 10.30
N ASP A 90 -1.82 -7.77 11.35
CA ASP A 90 -1.94 -9.22 11.31
C ASP A 90 -3.27 -9.67 10.67
N ASP A 91 -3.29 -10.87 10.09
CA ASP A 91 -4.49 -11.55 9.57
C ASP A 91 -5.28 -10.74 8.52
N CYS A 92 -4.67 -9.76 7.86
CA CYS A 92 -5.31 -8.94 6.84
C CYS A 92 -5.48 -9.69 5.51
N LEU A 93 -6.62 -9.45 4.83
CA LEU A 93 -6.92 -9.99 3.52
C LEU A 93 -7.01 -8.86 2.49
N ILE A 94 -5.97 -8.70 1.68
CA ILE A 94 -5.91 -7.69 0.62
C ILE A 94 -6.31 -8.32 -0.71
N GLY A 95 -7.47 -7.92 -1.23
CA GLY A 95 -8.04 -8.47 -2.47
C GLY A 95 -7.26 -8.16 -3.74
N PRO A 96 -7.60 -8.81 -4.86
CA PRO A 96 -6.92 -8.58 -6.14
C PRO A 96 -7.02 -7.12 -6.60
N ASN A 97 -5.97 -6.62 -7.26
CA ASN A 97 -5.90 -5.28 -7.84
C ASN A 97 -6.11 -4.13 -6.82
N VAL A 98 -5.90 -4.35 -5.55
CA VAL A 98 -5.94 -3.29 -4.52
C VAL A 98 -4.76 -2.35 -4.71
N GLN A 99 -4.99 -1.07 -4.48
CA GLN A 99 -3.97 -0.02 -4.52
C GLN A 99 -3.90 0.71 -3.19
N LEU A 100 -2.71 0.75 -2.60
CA LEU A 100 -2.37 1.55 -1.42
C LEU A 100 -1.44 2.67 -1.87
N LEU A 101 -1.90 3.91 -1.85
CA LEU A 101 -1.23 5.04 -2.51
C LEU A 101 -0.89 6.13 -1.49
N THR A 102 0.35 6.13 -0.97
CA THR A 102 0.80 7.15 0.00
C THR A 102 1.19 8.47 -0.67
N VAL A 103 1.40 8.47 -1.98
CA VAL A 103 1.94 9.61 -2.72
C VAL A 103 0.86 10.37 -3.46
N SER A 104 0.97 11.69 -3.46
CA SER A 104 0.12 12.60 -4.24
C SER A 104 0.90 13.79 -4.78
N HIS A 105 0.23 14.64 -5.56
CA HIS A 105 0.74 15.89 -6.10
C HIS A 105 -0.14 17.06 -5.69
N ALA A 106 0.42 18.29 -5.80
CA ALA A 106 -0.34 19.52 -5.53
C ALA A 106 -1.60 19.60 -6.42
N VAL A 107 -2.75 19.82 -5.79
CA VAL A 107 -4.03 20.03 -6.50
C VAL A 107 -4.00 21.37 -7.25
N ASN A 108 -3.37 22.41 -6.66
CA ASN A 108 -3.17 23.70 -7.31
C ASN A 108 -2.32 23.53 -8.58
N PRO A 109 -2.79 23.94 -9.77
CA PRO A 109 -2.10 23.70 -11.03
C PRO A 109 -0.75 24.43 -11.14
N THR A 110 -0.62 25.62 -10.56
CA THR A 110 0.64 26.37 -10.56
C THR A 110 1.70 25.70 -9.68
N GLN A 111 1.32 25.25 -8.49
CA GLN A 111 2.23 24.51 -7.61
C GLN A 111 2.63 23.15 -8.22
N ARG A 112 1.69 22.47 -8.91
CA ARG A 112 1.97 21.18 -9.57
C ARG A 112 3.06 21.28 -10.66
N LEU A 113 3.29 22.46 -11.25
CA LEU A 113 4.39 22.67 -12.21
C LEU A 113 5.77 22.47 -11.57
N ASN A 114 5.90 22.64 -10.25
CA ASN A 114 7.15 22.38 -9.52
C ASN A 114 7.49 20.89 -9.44
N LYS A 115 6.56 19.99 -9.82
CA LYS A 115 6.73 18.52 -9.77
C LYS A 115 7.00 18.00 -8.35
N GLU A 116 6.58 18.72 -7.33
CA GLU A 116 6.69 18.29 -5.95
C GLU A 116 5.80 17.08 -5.67
N ASN A 117 6.32 16.14 -4.89
CA ASN A 117 5.57 15.01 -4.38
C ASN A 117 5.26 15.25 -2.90
N PHE A 118 4.10 14.76 -2.49
CA PHE A 118 3.66 14.79 -1.09
C PHE A 118 3.30 13.39 -0.66
N ALA A 119 3.64 13.02 0.57
CA ALA A 119 3.29 11.73 1.12
C ALA A 119 2.54 11.87 2.45
N ALA A 120 1.67 10.90 2.72
CA ALA A 120 1.08 10.67 4.03
C ALA A 120 0.92 9.16 4.24
N PRO A 121 1.13 8.63 5.48
CA PRO A 121 1.14 7.22 5.73
C PRO A 121 -0.23 6.57 5.53
N ILE A 122 -0.23 5.27 5.25
CA ILE A 122 -1.43 4.43 5.30
C ILE A 122 -1.24 3.41 6.41
N THR A 123 -2.22 3.30 7.29
CA THR A 123 -2.25 2.30 8.34
C THR A 123 -3.47 1.42 8.17
N ILE A 124 -3.26 0.12 8.15
CA ILE A 124 -4.30 -0.91 8.12
C ILE A 124 -4.06 -1.76 9.36
N ASP A 125 -5.01 -1.73 10.29
CA ASP A 125 -4.92 -2.48 11.53
C ASP A 125 -5.19 -3.98 11.30
N ASN A 126 -5.45 -4.76 12.34
CA ASN A 126 -5.52 -6.20 12.23
C ASN A 126 -6.86 -6.70 11.69
N ASN A 127 -6.85 -7.88 11.06
CA ASN A 127 -8.04 -8.59 10.58
C ASN A 127 -8.92 -7.75 9.63
N VAL A 128 -8.31 -6.87 8.84
CA VAL A 128 -9.01 -6.04 7.85
C VAL A 128 -9.14 -6.79 6.53
N TRP A 129 -10.34 -6.74 5.95
CA TRP A 129 -10.59 -7.24 4.61
C TRP A 129 -10.79 -6.09 3.62
N ILE A 130 -9.90 -5.99 2.63
CA ILE A 130 -10.00 -5.02 1.53
C ILE A 130 -10.45 -5.75 0.28
N GLY A 131 -11.64 -5.42 -0.22
CA GLY A 131 -12.23 -6.00 -1.42
C GLY A 131 -11.47 -5.66 -2.70
N ALA A 132 -11.63 -6.49 -3.71
CA ALA A 132 -10.94 -6.39 -5.00
C ALA A 132 -11.07 -5.00 -5.64
N GLY A 133 -9.95 -4.47 -6.16
CA GLY A 133 -9.92 -3.19 -6.89
C GLY A 133 -10.16 -1.95 -6.03
N ALA A 134 -10.17 -2.07 -4.71
CA ALA A 134 -10.26 -0.91 -3.83
C ALA A 134 -8.98 -0.05 -3.89
N ILE A 135 -9.14 1.25 -3.70
CA ILE A 135 -8.06 2.24 -3.70
C ILE A 135 -8.06 2.94 -2.34
N ILE A 136 -6.95 2.85 -1.61
CA ILE A 136 -6.75 3.52 -0.33
C ILE A 136 -5.82 4.71 -0.56
N LEU A 137 -6.30 5.91 -0.23
CA LEU A 137 -5.53 7.13 -0.46
C LEU A 137 -4.64 7.49 0.72
N ALA A 138 -3.67 8.33 0.45
CA ALA A 138 -2.69 8.84 1.40
C ALA A 138 -3.33 9.43 2.66
N GLY A 139 -2.80 9.06 3.81
CA GLY A 139 -3.24 9.56 5.12
C GLY A 139 -4.41 8.79 5.74
N VAL A 140 -4.85 7.69 5.13
CA VAL A 140 -5.97 6.88 5.63
C VAL A 140 -5.51 5.88 6.67
N CYS A 141 -6.24 5.80 7.78
CA CYS A 141 -6.17 4.73 8.76
C CYS A 141 -7.44 3.87 8.67
N ILE A 142 -7.29 2.55 8.68
CA ILE A 142 -8.39 1.57 8.67
C ILE A 142 -8.27 0.73 9.94
N GLY A 143 -9.26 0.86 10.82
CA GLY A 143 -9.29 0.20 12.11
C GLY A 143 -9.56 -1.31 12.02
N ASP A 144 -9.26 -2.01 13.13
CA ASP A 144 -9.40 -3.46 13.27
C ASP A 144 -10.74 -4.00 12.77
N ASN A 145 -10.73 -5.21 12.22
CA ASN A 145 -11.89 -5.99 11.75
C ASN A 145 -12.71 -5.33 10.63
N SER A 146 -12.30 -4.18 10.11
CA SER A 146 -13.09 -3.44 9.12
C SER A 146 -13.09 -4.12 7.75
N VAL A 147 -14.12 -3.82 6.96
CA VAL A 147 -14.30 -4.33 5.61
C VAL A 147 -14.43 -3.19 4.62
N ILE A 148 -13.59 -3.19 3.59
CA ILE A 148 -13.67 -2.27 2.47
C ILE A 148 -14.30 -2.99 1.28
N GLY A 149 -15.45 -2.51 0.82
CA GLY A 149 -16.14 -3.10 -0.33
C GLY A 149 -15.32 -3.02 -1.61
N ALA A 150 -15.49 -3.99 -2.50
CA ALA A 150 -14.80 -4.03 -3.79
C ALA A 150 -15.03 -2.76 -4.63
N GLY A 151 -13.99 -2.28 -5.33
CA GLY A 151 -14.05 -1.08 -6.17
C GLY A 151 -14.19 0.24 -5.41
N SER A 152 -14.05 0.24 -4.10
CA SER A 152 -14.19 1.44 -3.27
C SER A 152 -12.98 2.35 -3.37
N VAL A 153 -13.19 3.67 -3.22
CA VAL A 153 -12.11 4.66 -3.06
C VAL A 153 -12.19 5.25 -1.65
N VAL A 154 -11.28 4.83 -0.78
CA VAL A 154 -11.23 5.25 0.63
C VAL A 154 -10.42 6.53 0.74
N THR A 155 -11.09 7.61 1.14
CA THR A 155 -10.54 8.97 1.21
C THR A 155 -10.49 9.54 2.63
N LYS A 156 -10.99 8.78 3.61
CA LYS A 156 -11.05 9.14 5.04
C LYS A 156 -10.80 7.91 5.88
N ASN A 157 -10.44 8.12 7.15
CA ASN A 157 -10.28 7.03 8.11
C ASN A 157 -11.56 6.20 8.23
N VAL A 158 -11.37 4.93 8.50
CA VAL A 158 -12.43 3.94 8.75
C VAL A 158 -12.27 3.46 10.17
N GLU A 159 -13.32 3.62 10.95
CA GLU A 159 -13.34 3.15 12.35
C GLU A 159 -13.31 1.61 12.40
N ALA A 160 -12.85 1.06 13.52
CA ALA A 160 -12.86 -0.39 13.72
C ALA A 160 -14.28 -0.97 13.60
N ASP A 161 -14.36 -2.26 13.27
CA ASP A 161 -15.62 -3.00 13.16
C ASP A 161 -16.63 -2.39 12.17
N THR A 162 -16.14 -1.74 11.09
CA THR A 162 -16.98 -0.99 10.15
C THR A 162 -16.88 -1.53 8.73
N VAL A 163 -18.01 -1.58 8.03
CA VAL A 163 -18.09 -1.87 6.60
C VAL A 163 -18.29 -0.57 5.83
N VAL A 164 -17.35 -0.25 4.92
CA VAL A 164 -17.44 0.90 4.02
C VAL A 164 -17.44 0.48 2.56
N ALA A 165 -18.15 1.19 1.68
CA ALA A 165 -18.11 0.95 0.25
C ALA A 165 -18.41 2.22 -0.58
N GLY A 166 -18.05 2.18 -1.87
CA GLY A 166 -18.35 3.20 -2.87
C GLY A 166 -17.19 4.12 -3.22
N ASN A 167 -17.45 5.09 -4.09
CA ASN A 167 -16.49 6.12 -4.52
C ASN A 167 -17.15 7.52 -4.43
N PRO A 168 -16.77 8.36 -3.45
CA PRO A 168 -15.90 8.02 -2.33
C PRO A 168 -16.58 7.03 -1.37
N ALA A 169 -15.81 6.20 -0.68
CA ALA A 169 -16.32 5.21 0.28
C ALA A 169 -17.09 5.88 1.42
N ARG A 170 -18.21 5.26 1.81
CA ARG A 170 -19.04 5.67 2.94
C ARG A 170 -19.37 4.45 3.79
N GLU A 171 -19.62 4.70 5.05
CA GLU A 171 -20.08 3.67 5.97
C GLU A 171 -21.41 3.06 5.48
N ILE A 172 -21.47 1.74 5.49
CA ILE A 172 -22.65 0.94 5.17
C ILE A 172 -23.29 0.44 6.45
N ARG A 173 -22.46 -0.05 7.39
CA ARG A 173 -22.88 -0.57 8.69
C ARG A 173 -21.69 -0.80 9.60
N THR A 174 -21.94 -0.93 10.89
CA THR A 174 -21.04 -1.53 11.88
C THR A 174 -21.22 -3.06 11.89
N LEU A 175 -20.19 -3.82 12.24
CA LEU A 175 -20.17 -5.28 12.31
C LEU A 175 -20.70 -5.79 13.66
#